data_e7b914fca151f50e57f7f282b9114351
#
_entry.id   e7b914fca151f50e57f7f282b9114351
#
_cell.length_a   1.000
_cell.length_b   1.000
_cell.length_c   1.000
_cell.angle_alpha   90.00
_cell.angle_beta   90.00
_cell.angle_gamma   90.00
#
_symmetry.space_group_name_H-M   'P 1'
#
loop_
_entity.id
_entity.type
_entity.pdbx_description
1 polymer ?
#
loop_
_entity_poly.entity_id
_entity_poly.type
_entity_poly.pdbx_seq_one_letter_code
_entity_poly.pdbx_strand_id
1 'polypeptide(L)'
;MNTFFKGKKLLVVGGTSGMGLAVARMVLEAGGSVVLTGNKKDKAEAVQKELSPLGPVAVIAANLMTEEGMETIRREINARHRDISLMVNAAGIFMPKGFTDHSFDDYDMYLALNRATFFITQDVVKNMLAAKLEGSIVNVGSIGAQAALGDSPASAYSMAKAGLHALTRNLAIELASAGIRVNAVSPGIVHTP
;
A
#
# COMPACT_ATOMS: atom_id res chain seq x y z
N MET A 1 -2.01 -0.55 28.05
CA MET A 1 -2.24 -0.75 26.59
C MET A 1 -1.70 0.45 25.83
N ASN A 2 -0.97 0.22 24.76
CA ASN A 2 -0.56 1.31 23.86
C ASN A 2 -1.81 1.84 23.12
N THR A 3 -2.10 3.14 23.19
CA THR A 3 -3.29 3.77 22.56
C THR A 3 -2.88 4.81 21.52
N PHE A 4 -1.68 4.74 21.01
CA PHE A 4 -1.10 5.74 20.09
C PHE A 4 -1.95 5.95 18.82
N PHE A 5 -2.58 4.89 18.31
CA PHE A 5 -3.43 4.95 17.13
C PHE A 5 -4.94 4.98 17.45
N LYS A 6 -5.33 5.21 18.70
CA LYS A 6 -6.75 5.31 19.07
C LYS A 6 -7.46 6.38 18.23
N GLY A 7 -8.58 6.00 17.62
CA GLY A 7 -9.38 6.88 16.74
C GLY A 7 -8.75 7.09 15.34
N LYS A 8 -7.65 6.40 15.01
CA LYS A 8 -7.05 6.41 13.66
C LYS A 8 -7.46 5.17 12.89
N LYS A 9 -7.70 5.33 11.59
CA LYS A 9 -7.97 4.23 10.67
C LYS A 9 -6.86 4.15 9.64
N LEU A 10 -6.27 2.96 9.53
CA LEU A 10 -5.22 2.63 8.56
C LEU A 10 -5.79 1.84 7.37
N LEU A 11 -5.48 2.27 6.16
CA LEU A 11 -5.58 1.43 4.97
C LEU A 11 -4.21 0.80 4.68
N VAL A 12 -4.16 -0.53 4.54
CA VAL A 12 -2.97 -1.23 4.02
C VAL A 12 -3.29 -1.84 2.66
N VAL A 13 -2.71 -1.28 1.63
CA VAL A 13 -2.76 -1.86 0.28
C VAL A 13 -1.72 -2.98 0.21
N GLY A 14 -2.18 -4.25 0.07
CA GLY A 14 -1.32 -5.42 0.21
C GLY A 14 -1.09 -5.83 1.67
N GLY A 15 -2.14 -5.86 2.47
CA GLY A 15 -2.10 -6.10 3.92
C GLY A 15 -2.27 -7.56 4.36
N THR A 16 -2.38 -8.53 3.45
CA THR A 16 -2.67 -9.93 3.82
C THR A 16 -1.42 -10.80 4.01
N SER A 17 -0.23 -10.23 3.97
CA SER A 17 1.04 -10.93 4.25
C SER A 17 2.19 -9.96 4.48
N GLY A 18 3.33 -10.50 4.91
CA GLY A 18 4.60 -9.80 5.01
C GLY A 18 4.54 -8.48 5.78
N MET A 19 5.24 -7.48 5.28
CA MET A 19 5.34 -6.16 5.93
C MET A 19 3.97 -5.49 6.14
N GLY A 20 3.07 -5.60 5.16
CA GLY A 20 1.73 -5.01 5.28
C GLY A 20 0.93 -5.61 6.44
N LEU A 21 0.94 -6.93 6.59
CA LEU A 21 0.27 -7.62 7.69
C LEU A 21 0.90 -7.26 9.06
N ALA A 22 2.23 -7.16 9.12
CA ALA A 22 2.92 -6.77 10.34
C ALA A 22 2.51 -5.36 10.80
N VAL A 23 2.47 -4.40 9.87
CA VAL A 23 2.02 -3.03 10.17
C VAL A 23 0.55 -3.00 10.63
N ALA A 24 -0.31 -3.77 9.98
CA ALA A 24 -1.72 -3.87 10.37
C ALA A 24 -1.88 -4.34 11.82
N ARG A 25 -1.15 -5.39 12.19
CA ARG A 25 -1.14 -5.91 13.57
C ARG A 25 -0.68 -4.85 14.57
N MET A 26 0.45 -4.18 14.31
CA MET A 26 0.99 -3.13 15.19
C MET A 26 -0.01 -1.98 15.42
N VAL A 27 -0.74 -1.57 14.38
CA VAL A 27 -1.73 -0.49 14.51
C VAL A 27 -2.95 -0.93 15.33
N LEU A 28 -3.43 -2.17 15.14
CA LEU A 28 -4.52 -2.73 15.96
C LEU A 28 -4.09 -2.86 17.42
N GLU A 29 -2.91 -3.40 17.71
CA GLU A 29 -2.35 -3.52 19.07
C GLU A 29 -2.18 -2.16 19.76
N ALA A 30 -2.02 -1.09 18.97
CA ALA A 30 -1.93 0.29 19.45
C ALA A 30 -3.29 1.05 19.43
N GLY A 31 -4.40 0.31 19.35
CA GLY A 31 -5.76 0.84 19.51
C GLY A 31 -6.37 1.47 18.26
N GLY A 32 -5.75 1.33 17.09
CA GLY A 32 -6.30 1.78 15.82
C GLY A 32 -7.30 0.80 15.21
N SER A 33 -7.85 1.15 14.05
CA SER A 33 -8.65 0.27 13.19
C SER A 33 -7.99 0.13 11.83
N VAL A 34 -8.24 -0.99 11.13
CA VAL A 34 -7.53 -1.30 9.90
C VAL A 34 -8.45 -1.77 8.79
N VAL A 35 -8.17 -1.33 7.57
CA VAL A 35 -8.73 -1.87 6.31
C VAL A 35 -7.58 -2.49 5.53
N LEU A 36 -7.69 -3.75 5.14
CA LEU A 36 -6.68 -4.47 4.38
C LEU A 36 -7.16 -4.75 2.96
N THR A 37 -6.29 -4.62 1.97
CA THR A 37 -6.56 -5.20 0.66
C THR A 37 -5.71 -6.46 0.44
N GLY A 38 -6.26 -7.41 -0.31
CA GLY A 38 -5.58 -8.64 -0.72
C GLY A 38 -6.21 -9.24 -1.97
N ASN A 39 -5.45 -9.99 -2.76
CA ASN A 39 -5.92 -10.53 -4.04
C ASN A 39 -6.69 -11.85 -3.92
N LYS A 40 -6.57 -12.57 -2.81
CA LYS A 40 -7.24 -13.86 -2.57
C LYS A 40 -8.24 -13.73 -1.44
N LYS A 41 -9.52 -14.00 -1.73
CA LYS A 41 -10.63 -13.85 -0.79
C LYS A 41 -10.42 -14.69 0.47
N ASP A 42 -10.15 -15.99 0.30
CA ASP A 42 -9.98 -16.90 1.43
C ASP A 42 -8.83 -16.47 2.37
N LYS A 43 -7.73 -16.00 1.79
CA LYS A 43 -6.60 -15.47 2.57
C LYS A 43 -6.97 -14.18 3.29
N ALA A 44 -7.71 -13.29 2.65
CA ALA A 44 -8.15 -12.04 3.26
C ALA A 44 -9.10 -12.29 4.44
N GLU A 45 -10.06 -13.21 4.28
CA GLU A 45 -10.98 -13.62 5.34
C GLU A 45 -10.25 -14.32 6.51
N ALA A 46 -9.27 -15.19 6.23
CA ALA A 46 -8.43 -15.82 7.26
C ALA A 46 -7.66 -14.78 8.07
N VAL A 47 -7.03 -13.80 7.41
CA VAL A 47 -6.32 -12.70 8.07
C VAL A 47 -7.27 -11.82 8.87
N GLN A 48 -8.46 -11.54 8.36
CA GLN A 48 -9.48 -10.80 9.11
C GLN A 48 -9.83 -11.51 10.41
N LYS A 49 -10.08 -12.82 10.35
CA LYS A 49 -10.39 -13.64 11.53
C LYS A 49 -9.22 -13.66 12.53
N GLU A 50 -8.00 -13.77 12.03
CA GLU A 50 -6.78 -13.74 12.85
C GLU A 50 -6.60 -12.42 13.60
N LEU A 51 -6.86 -11.30 12.93
CA LEU A 51 -6.62 -9.97 13.49
C LEU A 51 -7.79 -9.41 14.30
N SER A 52 -9.01 -9.93 14.11
CA SER A 52 -10.22 -9.41 14.77
C SER A 52 -10.17 -9.38 16.31
N PRO A 53 -9.45 -10.27 17.02
CA PRO A 53 -9.28 -10.16 18.47
C PRO A 53 -8.45 -8.93 18.92
N LEU A 54 -7.65 -8.34 18.02
CA LEU A 54 -6.79 -7.19 18.31
C LEU A 54 -7.53 -5.85 18.15
N GLY A 55 -8.61 -5.81 17.36
CA GLY A 55 -9.36 -4.59 17.12
C GLY A 55 -10.20 -4.62 15.82
N PRO A 56 -10.82 -3.50 15.46
CA PRO A 56 -11.69 -3.42 14.28
C PRO A 56 -10.87 -3.59 13.00
N VAL A 57 -11.17 -4.64 12.22
CA VAL A 57 -10.52 -4.93 10.95
C VAL A 57 -11.55 -5.25 9.86
N ALA A 58 -11.38 -4.62 8.71
CA ALA A 58 -12.12 -4.92 7.49
C ALA A 58 -11.16 -5.39 6.39
N VAL A 59 -11.66 -6.19 5.47
CA VAL A 59 -10.87 -6.65 4.30
C VAL A 59 -11.62 -6.36 3.00
N ILE A 60 -10.85 -6.00 1.98
CA ILE A 60 -11.32 -5.83 0.61
C ILE A 60 -10.52 -6.79 -0.27
N ALA A 61 -11.18 -7.87 -0.71
CA ALA A 61 -10.54 -8.87 -1.56
C ALA A 61 -10.71 -8.47 -3.04
N ALA A 62 -9.62 -8.04 -3.67
CA ALA A 62 -9.60 -7.67 -5.08
C ALA A 62 -8.17 -7.69 -5.65
N ASN A 63 -8.05 -8.00 -6.93
CA ASN A 63 -6.76 -8.02 -7.62
C ASN A 63 -6.38 -6.60 -8.10
N LEU A 64 -5.39 -6.00 -7.46
CA LEU A 64 -4.87 -4.66 -7.77
C LEU A 64 -4.34 -4.50 -9.21
N MET A 65 -3.95 -5.58 -9.85
CA MET A 65 -3.39 -5.54 -11.22
C MET A 65 -4.47 -5.49 -12.30
N THR A 66 -5.73 -5.69 -11.94
CA THR A 66 -6.85 -5.56 -12.87
C THR A 66 -7.58 -4.24 -12.62
N GLU A 67 -8.16 -3.68 -13.68
CA GLU A 67 -8.98 -2.47 -13.60
C GLU A 67 -10.19 -2.69 -12.69
N GLU A 68 -10.89 -3.81 -12.87
CA GLU A 68 -12.05 -4.19 -12.05
C GLU A 68 -11.69 -4.28 -10.56
N GLY A 69 -10.57 -4.90 -10.23
CA GLY A 69 -10.12 -5.04 -8.85
C GLY A 69 -9.73 -3.71 -8.23
N MET A 70 -9.02 -2.85 -8.96
CA MET A 70 -8.71 -1.49 -8.55
C MET A 70 -10.00 -0.68 -8.29
N GLU A 71 -10.95 -0.69 -9.23
CA GLU A 71 -12.21 0.05 -9.07
C GLU A 71 -13.07 -0.51 -7.92
N THR A 72 -13.02 -1.81 -7.66
CA THR A 72 -13.68 -2.40 -6.50
C THR A 72 -13.13 -1.83 -5.20
N ILE A 73 -11.81 -1.74 -5.05
CA ILE A 73 -11.18 -1.16 -3.85
C ILE A 73 -11.55 0.32 -3.71
N ARG A 74 -11.46 1.08 -4.78
CA ARG A 74 -11.81 2.52 -4.81
C ARG A 74 -13.26 2.76 -4.38
N ARG A 75 -14.18 1.97 -4.92
CA ARG A 75 -15.61 2.04 -4.58
C ARG A 75 -15.86 1.74 -3.10
N GLU A 76 -15.26 0.69 -2.55
CA GLU A 76 -15.40 0.33 -1.13
C GLU A 76 -14.81 1.41 -0.20
N ILE A 77 -13.66 1.97 -0.52
CA ILE A 77 -13.06 3.08 0.23
C ILE A 77 -14.01 4.27 0.24
N ASN A 78 -14.52 4.69 -0.92
CA ASN A 78 -15.37 5.87 -1.03
C ASN A 78 -16.77 5.67 -0.45
N ALA A 79 -17.27 4.43 -0.38
CA ALA A 79 -18.57 4.11 0.20
C ALA A 79 -18.53 3.95 1.73
N ARG A 80 -17.47 3.34 2.28
CA ARG A 80 -17.49 2.82 3.66
C ARG A 80 -16.30 3.25 4.53
N HIS A 81 -15.24 3.80 3.93
CA HIS A 81 -13.98 4.05 4.64
C HIS A 81 -13.41 5.45 4.36
N ARG A 82 -14.27 6.46 4.35
CA ARG A 82 -13.88 7.85 4.12
C ARG A 82 -13.07 8.49 5.25
N ASP A 83 -13.05 7.84 6.39
CA ASP A 83 -12.35 8.24 7.62
C ASP A 83 -10.93 7.68 7.74
N ILE A 84 -10.37 7.10 6.67
CA ILE A 84 -8.98 6.69 6.61
C ILE A 84 -8.08 7.92 6.78
N SER A 85 -7.21 7.90 7.80
CA SER A 85 -6.24 8.94 8.08
C SER A 85 -4.79 8.45 8.00
N LEU A 86 -4.59 7.13 7.88
CA LEU A 86 -3.28 6.51 7.72
C LEU A 86 -3.32 5.57 6.51
N MET A 87 -2.24 5.54 5.74
CA MET A 87 -2.16 4.64 4.58
C MET A 87 -0.77 4.05 4.44
N VAL A 88 -0.71 2.75 4.15
CA VAL A 88 0.53 2.06 3.78
C VAL A 88 0.33 1.34 2.46
N ASN A 89 1.07 1.74 1.44
CA ASN A 89 1.14 1.05 0.16
C ASN A 89 2.24 -0.02 0.23
N ALA A 90 1.88 -1.24 0.61
CA ALA A 90 2.78 -2.37 0.78
C ALA A 90 2.64 -3.43 -0.33
N ALA A 91 1.70 -3.27 -1.25
CA ALA A 91 1.57 -4.17 -2.38
C ALA A 91 2.82 -4.10 -3.27
N GLY A 92 3.36 -5.25 -3.61
CA GLY A 92 4.55 -5.35 -4.44
C GLY A 92 4.73 -6.76 -4.99
N ILE A 93 5.39 -6.83 -6.13
CA ILE A 93 5.84 -8.06 -6.76
C ILE A 93 7.31 -7.86 -7.08
N PHE A 94 8.11 -8.88 -6.88
CA PHE A 94 9.48 -8.89 -7.30
C PHE A 94 9.74 -10.16 -8.12
N MET A 95 9.99 -9.98 -9.40
CA MET A 95 10.30 -11.04 -10.36
C MET A 95 11.54 -10.60 -11.15
N PRO A 96 12.74 -10.95 -10.67
CA PRO A 96 13.98 -10.58 -11.35
C PRO A 96 14.03 -11.23 -12.74
N LYS A 97 14.42 -10.44 -13.74
CA LYS A 97 14.48 -10.87 -15.13
C LYS A 97 15.50 -10.03 -15.90
N GLY A 98 16.26 -10.64 -16.80
CA GLY A 98 17.18 -9.95 -17.68
C GLY A 98 16.47 -8.90 -18.54
N PHE A 99 17.13 -7.80 -18.86
CA PHE A 99 16.50 -6.71 -19.62
C PHE A 99 15.94 -7.18 -20.96
N THR A 100 16.70 -7.99 -21.69
CA THR A 100 16.32 -8.52 -23.01
C THR A 100 15.23 -9.59 -22.98
N ASP A 101 14.92 -10.13 -21.80
CA ASP A 101 13.98 -11.23 -21.63
C ASP A 101 12.59 -10.74 -21.19
N HIS A 102 12.43 -9.44 -20.91
CA HIS A 102 11.15 -8.87 -20.53
C HIS A 102 10.15 -8.92 -21.68
N SER A 103 8.97 -9.44 -21.41
CA SER A 103 7.79 -9.28 -22.26
C SER A 103 7.04 -7.97 -21.92
N PHE A 104 6.07 -7.60 -22.77
CA PHE A 104 5.14 -6.52 -22.45
C PHE A 104 4.37 -6.79 -21.16
N ASP A 105 3.91 -8.02 -20.94
CA ASP A 105 3.17 -8.41 -19.74
C ASP A 105 4.01 -8.25 -18.46
N ASP A 106 5.30 -8.61 -18.49
CA ASP A 106 6.21 -8.40 -17.37
C ASP A 106 6.34 -6.93 -16.98
N TYR A 107 6.40 -6.06 -17.98
CA TYR A 107 6.49 -4.62 -17.79
C TYR A 107 5.16 -4.04 -17.28
N ASP A 108 4.05 -4.38 -17.93
CA ASP A 108 2.73 -3.87 -17.64
C ASP A 108 2.24 -4.28 -16.25
N MET A 109 2.64 -5.44 -15.75
CA MET A 109 2.35 -5.89 -14.39
C MET A 109 2.83 -4.89 -13.33
N TYR A 110 4.03 -4.35 -13.47
CA TYR A 110 4.56 -3.35 -12.55
C TYR A 110 3.85 -2.01 -12.67
N LEU A 111 3.53 -1.60 -13.91
CA LEU A 111 2.79 -0.38 -14.16
C LEU A 111 1.34 -0.46 -13.66
N ALA A 112 0.70 -1.61 -13.76
CA ALA A 112 -0.63 -1.82 -13.22
C ALA A 112 -0.66 -1.61 -11.69
N LEU A 113 0.35 -2.10 -10.97
CA LEU A 113 0.49 -1.84 -9.53
C LEU A 113 0.69 -0.35 -9.23
N ASN A 114 1.53 0.33 -10.00
CA ASN A 114 1.73 1.78 -9.83
C ASN A 114 0.46 2.56 -10.11
N ARG A 115 -0.29 2.21 -11.16
CA ARG A 115 -1.60 2.80 -11.46
C ARG A 115 -2.58 2.62 -10.31
N ALA A 116 -2.70 1.39 -9.79
CA ALA A 116 -3.58 1.13 -8.65
C ALA A 116 -3.16 1.92 -7.41
N THR A 117 -1.88 1.93 -7.07
CA THR A 117 -1.34 2.72 -5.95
C THR A 117 -1.67 4.21 -6.12
N PHE A 118 -1.49 4.77 -7.31
CA PHE A 118 -1.76 6.17 -7.59
C PHE A 118 -3.24 6.51 -7.35
N PHE A 119 -4.17 5.79 -7.97
CA PHE A 119 -5.59 6.12 -7.91
C PHE A 119 -6.24 5.80 -6.56
N ILE A 120 -5.82 4.74 -5.88
CA ILE A 120 -6.27 4.45 -4.51
C ILE A 120 -5.77 5.52 -3.55
N THR A 121 -4.50 5.94 -3.66
CA THR A 121 -3.96 7.04 -2.86
C THR A 121 -4.71 8.34 -3.13
N GLN A 122 -5.05 8.63 -4.39
CA GLN A 122 -5.82 9.81 -4.77
C GLN A 122 -7.19 9.84 -4.07
N ASP A 123 -7.93 8.72 -4.04
CA ASP A 123 -9.23 8.65 -3.39
C ASP A 123 -9.11 8.85 -1.87
N VAL A 124 -8.11 8.24 -1.22
CA VAL A 124 -7.86 8.45 0.21
C VAL A 124 -7.53 9.91 0.49
N VAL A 125 -6.67 10.54 -0.31
CA VAL A 125 -6.31 11.96 -0.16
C VAL A 125 -7.53 12.85 -0.37
N LYS A 126 -8.36 12.61 -1.39
CA LYS A 126 -9.62 13.36 -1.60
C LYS A 126 -10.54 13.28 -0.39
N ASN A 127 -10.66 12.11 0.23
CA ASN A 127 -11.47 11.92 1.42
C ASN A 127 -10.86 12.65 2.63
N MET A 128 -9.55 12.60 2.85
CA MET A 128 -8.86 13.35 3.90
C MET A 128 -9.08 14.86 3.74
N LEU A 129 -8.88 15.40 2.53
CA LEU A 129 -9.07 16.83 2.24
C LEU A 129 -10.52 17.26 2.46
N ALA A 130 -11.50 16.49 1.98
CA ALA A 130 -12.91 16.79 2.15
C ALA A 130 -13.33 16.80 3.63
N ALA A 131 -12.76 15.92 4.44
CA ALA A 131 -13.04 15.82 5.87
C ALA A 131 -12.11 16.70 6.74
N LYS A 132 -11.18 17.44 6.14
CA LYS A 132 -10.12 18.22 6.83
C LYS A 132 -9.34 17.37 7.85
N LEU A 133 -9.05 16.13 7.48
CA LEU A 133 -8.26 15.20 8.29
C LEU A 133 -6.78 15.35 7.96
N GLU A 134 -5.98 15.58 8.98
CA GLU A 134 -4.54 15.35 8.87
C GLU A 134 -4.23 13.86 8.71
N GLY A 135 -3.17 13.53 7.98
CA GLY A 135 -2.88 12.15 7.67
C GLY A 135 -1.42 11.79 7.51
N SER A 136 -1.18 10.50 7.34
CA SER A 136 0.16 10.00 7.02
C SER A 136 0.09 8.85 6.03
N ILE A 137 0.86 8.96 4.95
CA ILE A 137 0.97 7.96 3.88
C ILE A 137 2.40 7.45 3.86
N VAL A 138 2.58 6.14 3.84
CA VAL A 138 3.89 5.50 3.69
C VAL A 138 3.87 4.58 2.48
N ASN A 139 4.78 4.80 1.55
CA ASN A 139 4.99 3.96 0.39
C ASN A 139 6.13 2.98 0.64
N VAL A 140 5.89 1.70 0.46
CA VAL A 140 6.95 0.67 0.51
C VAL A 140 7.65 0.63 -0.84
N GLY A 141 8.73 1.37 -0.95
CA GLY A 141 9.64 1.41 -2.08
C GLY A 141 10.54 0.19 -2.16
N SER A 142 11.78 0.41 -2.51
CA SER A 142 12.83 -0.63 -2.55
C SER A 142 14.21 0.04 -2.67
N ILE A 143 15.24 -0.63 -2.16
CA ILE A 143 16.61 -0.27 -2.49
C ILE A 143 16.88 -0.31 -4.00
N GLY A 144 16.21 -1.21 -4.74
CA GLY A 144 16.28 -1.31 -6.19
C GLY A 144 15.81 -0.07 -6.96
N ALA A 145 15.12 0.87 -6.30
CA ALA A 145 14.81 2.19 -6.87
C ALA A 145 16.00 3.16 -6.83
N GLN A 146 17.04 2.86 -6.08
CA GLN A 146 18.17 3.75 -5.78
C GLN A 146 19.51 3.15 -6.23
N ALA A 147 19.62 1.82 -6.25
CA ALA A 147 20.83 1.12 -6.61
C ALA A 147 20.50 -0.11 -7.47
N ALA A 148 21.36 -0.41 -8.44
CA ALA A 148 21.30 -1.64 -9.21
C ALA A 148 22.01 -2.77 -8.45
N LEU A 149 21.42 -3.98 -8.51
CA LEU A 149 22.00 -5.20 -7.94
C LEU A 149 22.45 -6.12 -9.10
N GLY A 150 23.75 -6.32 -9.25
CA GLY A 150 24.31 -7.07 -10.37
C GLY A 150 23.78 -8.49 -10.51
N ASP A 151 23.60 -9.17 -9.39
CA ASP A 151 23.15 -10.57 -9.35
C ASP A 151 21.60 -10.73 -9.41
N SER A 152 20.87 -9.62 -9.51
CA SER A 152 19.40 -9.63 -9.50
C SER A 152 18.84 -8.58 -10.47
N PRO A 153 18.94 -8.82 -11.79
CA PRO A 153 18.46 -7.88 -12.79
C PRO A 153 16.96 -7.66 -12.67
N ALA A 154 16.53 -6.41 -12.57
CA ALA A 154 15.14 -6.05 -12.27
C ALA A 154 14.77 -4.65 -12.79
N SER A 155 15.09 -4.36 -14.06
CA SER A 155 14.94 -3.02 -14.63
C SER A 155 13.53 -2.47 -14.58
N ALA A 156 12.52 -3.24 -14.97
CA ALA A 156 11.12 -2.83 -14.92
C ALA A 156 10.62 -2.59 -13.49
N TYR A 157 11.01 -3.47 -12.55
CA TYR A 157 10.75 -3.28 -11.13
C TYR A 157 11.39 -2.00 -10.58
N SER A 158 12.66 -1.77 -10.90
CA SER A 158 13.40 -0.58 -10.46
C SER A 158 12.77 0.70 -10.97
N MET A 159 12.34 0.74 -12.24
CA MET A 159 11.57 1.86 -12.81
C MET A 159 10.29 2.11 -12.03
N ALA A 160 9.50 1.07 -11.77
CA ALA A 160 8.24 1.20 -11.04
C ALA A 160 8.47 1.72 -9.61
N LYS A 161 9.46 1.21 -8.90
CA LYS A 161 9.80 1.65 -7.55
C LYS A 161 10.41 3.05 -7.51
N ALA A 162 11.19 3.45 -8.53
CA ALA A 162 11.65 4.82 -8.69
C ALA A 162 10.48 5.80 -8.93
N GLY A 163 9.50 5.40 -9.75
CA GLY A 163 8.25 6.14 -9.93
C GLY A 163 7.48 6.35 -8.63
N LEU A 164 7.40 5.32 -7.78
CA LEU A 164 6.77 5.43 -6.46
C LEU A 164 7.51 6.43 -5.53
N HIS A 165 8.83 6.48 -5.59
CA HIS A 165 9.61 7.50 -4.87
C HIS A 165 9.38 8.91 -5.42
N ALA A 166 9.25 9.06 -6.75
CA ALA A 166 8.90 10.34 -7.35
C ALA A 166 7.50 10.80 -6.89
N LEU A 167 6.51 9.92 -6.92
CA LEU A 167 5.17 10.19 -6.39
C LEU A 167 5.23 10.63 -4.92
N THR A 168 6.00 9.94 -4.09
CA THR A 168 6.17 10.28 -2.66
C THR A 168 6.64 11.70 -2.47
N ARG A 169 7.70 12.12 -3.19
CA ARG A 169 8.26 13.48 -3.08
C ARG A 169 7.27 14.55 -3.52
N ASN A 170 6.57 14.32 -4.63
CA ASN A 170 5.57 15.27 -5.14
C ASN A 170 4.42 15.42 -4.15
N LEU A 171 3.82 14.33 -3.71
CA LEU A 171 2.70 14.38 -2.76
C LEU A 171 3.10 14.97 -1.40
N ALA A 172 4.34 14.75 -0.94
CA ALA A 172 4.82 15.35 0.30
C ALA A 172 4.80 16.89 0.25
N ILE A 173 5.10 17.49 -0.90
CA ILE A 173 5.06 18.95 -1.11
C ILE A 173 3.61 19.40 -1.34
N GLU A 174 2.88 18.75 -2.22
CA GLU A 174 1.51 19.14 -2.61
C GLU A 174 0.54 19.11 -1.42
N LEU A 175 0.73 18.18 -0.47
CA LEU A 175 -0.20 17.93 0.62
C LEU A 175 0.26 18.50 1.98
N ALA A 176 1.45 19.12 2.03
CA ALA A 176 2.03 19.63 3.27
C ALA A 176 1.11 20.66 3.97
N SER A 177 0.52 21.59 3.22
CA SER A 177 -0.38 22.61 3.75
C SER A 177 -1.68 22.05 4.33
N ALA A 178 -2.06 20.83 3.94
CA ALA A 178 -3.23 20.12 4.49
C ALA A 178 -2.88 19.23 5.69
N GLY A 179 -1.63 19.25 6.17
CA GLY A 179 -1.21 18.40 7.30
C GLY A 179 -1.09 16.91 6.94
N ILE A 180 -1.05 16.56 5.64
CA ILE A 180 -0.88 15.18 5.18
C ILE A 180 0.59 14.94 4.85
N ARG A 181 1.22 14.06 5.62
CA ARG A 181 2.63 13.69 5.42
C ARG A 181 2.74 12.48 4.51
N VAL A 182 3.66 12.50 3.55
CA VAL A 182 3.90 11.39 2.64
C VAL A 182 5.38 11.01 2.68
N ASN A 183 5.67 9.75 3.00
CA ASN A 183 7.01 9.22 3.14
C ASN A 183 7.15 7.88 2.39
N ALA A 184 8.39 7.45 2.19
CA ALA A 184 8.68 6.12 1.69
C ALA A 184 9.71 5.43 2.57
N VAL A 185 9.64 4.11 2.61
CA VAL A 185 10.70 3.24 3.13
C VAL A 185 11.28 2.44 1.97
N SER A 186 12.58 2.20 1.98
CA SER A 186 13.28 1.43 0.94
C SER A 186 13.89 0.18 1.56
N PRO A 187 13.11 -0.92 1.70
CA PRO A 187 13.64 -2.16 2.22
C PRO A 187 14.72 -2.74 1.29
N GLY A 188 15.70 -3.41 1.88
CA GLY A 188 16.53 -4.39 1.21
C GLY A 188 15.82 -5.75 1.15
N ILE A 189 16.54 -6.83 1.46
CA ILE A 189 15.95 -8.17 1.57
C ILE A 189 15.27 -8.29 2.93
N VAL A 190 13.96 -8.55 2.91
CA VAL A 190 13.15 -8.78 4.11
C VAL A 190 12.59 -10.19 4.06
N HIS A 191 12.93 -11.01 5.04
CA HIS A 191 12.31 -12.34 5.18
C HIS A 191 10.85 -12.17 5.62
N THR A 192 9.95 -12.68 4.80
CA THR A 192 8.50 -12.70 5.10
C THR A 192 7.98 -14.11 4.89
N PRO A 193 7.00 -14.57 5.68
CA PRO A 193 6.36 -15.87 5.48
C PRO A 193 5.67 -15.98 4.14
#